data_144115ad8618f839528dcaa6d498b1fb
#
_entry.id   144115ad8618f839528dcaa6d498b1fb
#
_cell.length_a   1.000
_cell.length_b   1.000
_cell.length_c   1.000
_cell.angle_alpha   90.00
_cell.angle_beta   90.00
_cell.angle_gamma   90.00
#
_symmetry.space_group_name_H-M   'P 1'
#
loop_
_entity.id
_entity.type
_entity.pdbx_description
1 polymer ?
#
loop_
_entity_poly.entity_id
_entity_poly.type
_entity_poly.pdbx_seq_one_letter_code
_entity_poly.pdbx_strand_id
1 'polypeptide(L)'
;MTKPEAQPPARVDPLTGDAYPTPMLELSTRERRQVQFASGDVTLAGELDLPRSPETAPLVFIIHHSGPVTRDAYGYLAELLTSTGFAIFRFDKRGVGASEGVYGCCEAEDALAAYRAAVTQQGIDRGQVFIVAQSIGTEQLAAHFEEFAAIQPPVGVVLLSSLLGPELIAAIAAPVHIIVSDSESNLDAISAQAAAAHQQQWPYGATYYIADHSEHTLFDISDEPIDWSDPVWVQRYHRGAMQSMIDWMRNINEN
;
A
#
# COMPACT_ATOMS: atom_id res chain seq x y z
N MET A 1 -5.15 18.77 38.02
CA MET A 1 -5.01 19.64 36.84
C MET A 1 -4.14 18.88 35.86
N THR A 2 -4.74 18.21 34.89
CA THR A 2 -4.07 17.52 33.79
C THR A 2 -3.52 18.57 32.83
N LYS A 3 -2.23 18.49 32.54
CA LYS A 3 -1.55 19.33 31.55
C LYS A 3 -2.24 19.11 30.20
N PRO A 4 -2.62 20.15 29.46
CA PRO A 4 -3.18 19.95 28.13
C PRO A 4 -2.13 19.24 27.26
N GLU A 5 -2.55 18.17 26.61
CA GLU A 5 -1.76 17.45 25.62
C GLU A 5 -1.41 18.43 24.48
N ALA A 6 -0.13 18.55 24.16
CA ALA A 6 0.32 19.43 23.10
C ALA A 6 -0.29 18.94 21.77
N GLN A 7 -1.03 19.80 21.09
CA GLN A 7 -1.48 19.49 19.73
C GLN A 7 -0.26 19.21 18.84
N PRO A 8 -0.31 18.15 18.01
CA PRO A 8 0.74 17.90 17.04
C PRO A 8 0.90 19.12 16.12
N PRO A 9 2.11 19.42 15.66
CA PRO A 9 2.37 20.54 14.77
C PRO A 9 1.46 20.44 13.52
N ALA A 10 0.95 21.59 13.07
CA ALA A 10 0.13 21.65 11.87
C ALA A 10 0.95 21.11 10.68
N ARG A 11 0.39 20.14 9.97
CA ARG A 11 0.96 19.67 8.71
C ARG A 11 0.83 20.76 7.66
N VAL A 12 1.88 21.00 6.91
CA VAL A 12 1.94 22.06 5.89
C VAL A 12 2.08 21.37 4.52
N ASP A 13 1.35 21.86 3.52
CA ASP A 13 1.55 21.42 2.15
C ASP A 13 2.95 21.86 1.67
N PRO A 14 3.87 20.94 1.32
CA PRO A 14 5.22 21.33 0.93
C PRO A 14 5.28 22.13 -0.37
N LEU A 15 4.23 22.12 -1.21
CA LEU A 15 4.17 22.89 -2.45
C LEU A 15 3.57 24.27 -2.27
N THR A 16 2.62 24.45 -1.35
CA THR A 16 1.91 25.73 -1.16
C THR A 16 2.26 26.43 0.13
N GLY A 17 2.87 25.72 1.09
CA GLY A 17 3.13 26.25 2.43
C GLY A 17 1.87 26.40 3.28
N ASP A 18 0.71 25.98 2.76
CA ASP A 18 -0.56 26.08 3.48
C ASP A 18 -0.67 25.00 4.55
N ALA A 19 -1.10 25.38 5.73
CA ALA A 19 -1.40 24.43 6.79
C ALA A 19 -2.57 23.54 6.37
N TYR A 20 -2.38 22.22 6.36
CA TYR A 20 -3.49 21.29 6.18
C TYR A 20 -4.45 21.47 7.36
N PRO A 21 -5.70 21.86 7.11
CA PRO A 21 -6.70 21.87 8.16
C PRO A 21 -6.98 20.42 8.56
N THR A 22 -6.85 20.11 9.81
CA THR A 22 -7.18 18.81 10.45
C THR A 22 -6.69 17.58 9.66
N PRO A 23 -6.13 16.54 10.25
CA PRO A 23 -5.60 15.39 9.51
C PRO A 23 -6.62 14.95 8.45
N MET A 24 -6.21 14.97 7.17
CA MET A 24 -7.09 14.58 6.04
C MET A 24 -7.75 13.22 6.28
N LEU A 25 -7.05 12.33 6.98
CA LEU A 25 -7.56 11.03 7.35
C LEU A 25 -8.80 11.11 8.26
N GLU A 26 -8.84 12.02 9.23
CA GLU A 26 -10.04 12.21 10.07
C GLU A 26 -11.23 12.77 9.31
N LEU A 27 -10.97 13.59 8.28
CA LEU A 27 -12.02 14.15 7.43
C LEU A 27 -12.55 13.14 6.41
N SER A 28 -11.68 12.29 5.87
CA SER A 28 -12.00 11.33 4.82
C SER A 28 -12.50 9.98 5.35
N THR A 29 -12.18 9.64 6.60
CA THR A 29 -12.47 8.35 7.21
C THR A 29 -13.79 8.40 7.98
N ARG A 30 -14.70 7.46 7.67
CA ARG A 30 -15.93 7.22 8.42
C ARG A 30 -15.68 6.48 9.72
N GLU A 31 -14.83 5.46 9.63
CA GLU A 31 -14.52 4.54 10.72
C GLU A 31 -13.08 4.08 10.60
N ARG A 32 -12.38 4.06 11.73
CA ARG A 32 -11.09 3.40 11.88
C ARG A 32 -11.27 2.22 12.83
N ARG A 33 -11.00 1.02 12.36
CA ARG A 33 -11.24 -0.22 13.11
C ARG A 33 -9.94 -0.95 13.36
N GLN A 34 -9.61 -1.16 14.64
CA GLN A 34 -8.52 -2.04 15.04
C GLN A 34 -8.95 -3.50 14.84
N VAL A 35 -8.09 -4.29 14.22
CA VAL A 35 -8.33 -5.69 13.90
C VAL A 35 -7.20 -6.53 14.46
N GLN A 36 -7.53 -7.50 15.31
CA GLN A 36 -6.58 -8.53 15.75
C GLN A 36 -6.87 -9.83 15.00
N PHE A 37 -5.83 -10.52 14.58
CA PHE A 37 -5.95 -11.79 13.86
C PHE A 37 -4.80 -12.73 14.18
N ALA A 38 -5.05 -14.02 14.13
CA ALA A 38 -4.05 -15.04 14.38
C ALA A 38 -3.20 -15.31 13.12
N SER A 39 -1.90 -15.47 13.31
CA SER A 39 -0.96 -16.01 12.32
C SER A 39 -0.08 -17.05 12.99
N GLY A 40 -0.36 -18.33 12.74
CA GLY A 40 0.22 -19.43 13.50
C GLY A 40 -0.13 -19.34 14.98
N ASP A 41 0.89 -19.23 15.81
CA ASP A 41 0.80 -19.19 17.28
C ASP A 41 0.84 -17.78 17.88
N VAL A 42 0.85 -16.73 17.05
CA VAL A 42 0.90 -15.33 17.49
C VAL A 42 -0.33 -14.55 17.04
N THR A 43 -0.63 -13.47 17.75
CA THR A 43 -1.66 -12.49 17.39
C THR A 43 -1.01 -11.28 16.74
N LEU A 44 -1.49 -10.92 15.56
CA LEU A 44 -1.05 -9.72 14.85
C LEU A 44 -2.12 -8.64 14.92
N ALA A 45 -1.67 -7.39 14.84
CA ALA A 45 -2.51 -6.21 14.89
C ALA A 45 -2.58 -5.53 13.52
N GLY A 46 -3.79 -5.29 13.06
CA GLY A 46 -4.09 -4.54 11.84
C GLY A 46 -5.05 -3.39 12.10
N GLU A 47 -5.25 -2.59 11.07
CA GLU A 47 -6.18 -1.47 11.06
C GLU A 47 -6.88 -1.37 9.71
N LEU A 48 -8.19 -1.23 9.75
CA LEU A 48 -9.03 -0.94 8.60
C LEU A 48 -9.51 0.50 8.70
N ASP A 49 -9.15 1.32 7.73
CA ASP A 49 -9.73 2.65 7.54
C ASP A 49 -10.82 2.58 6.45
N LEU A 50 -12.05 2.94 6.82
CA LEU A 50 -13.19 2.99 5.91
C LEU A 50 -13.47 4.43 5.48
N PRO A 51 -13.63 4.72 4.18
CA PRO A 51 -13.94 6.07 3.72
C PRO A 51 -15.34 6.50 4.16
N ARG A 52 -15.62 7.82 4.14
CA ARG A 52 -16.96 8.36 4.43
C ARG A 52 -17.98 7.92 3.40
N SER A 53 -17.56 7.76 2.16
CA SER A 53 -18.39 7.31 1.05
C SER A 53 -17.49 6.56 0.04
N PRO A 54 -17.96 5.48 -0.57
CA PRO A 54 -19.28 4.85 -0.40
C PRO A 54 -19.43 4.10 0.94
N GLU A 55 -20.64 3.68 1.29
CA GLU A 55 -20.91 2.89 2.51
C GLU A 55 -20.20 1.53 2.49
N THR A 56 -20.16 0.89 1.31
CA THR A 56 -19.36 -0.31 1.03
C THR A 56 -18.30 0.08 0.02
N ALA A 57 -17.03 0.03 0.40
CA ALA A 57 -15.92 0.57 -0.38
C ALA A 57 -15.03 -0.54 -0.97
N PRO A 58 -14.44 -0.32 -2.17
CA PRO A 58 -13.33 -1.14 -2.65
C PRO A 58 -12.22 -1.20 -1.61
N LEU A 59 -11.64 -2.39 -1.40
CA LEU A 59 -10.56 -2.60 -0.43
C LEU A 59 -9.20 -2.54 -1.10
N VAL A 60 -8.27 -1.80 -0.52
CA VAL A 60 -6.84 -1.87 -0.79
C VAL A 60 -6.15 -2.57 0.38
N PHE A 61 -5.50 -3.69 0.11
CA PHE A 61 -4.68 -4.43 1.07
C PHE A 61 -3.21 -4.18 0.82
N ILE A 62 -2.44 -3.84 1.89
CA ILE A 62 -1.02 -3.49 1.77
C ILE A 62 -0.13 -4.67 2.17
N ILE A 63 0.84 -5.03 1.29
CA ILE A 63 1.97 -5.89 1.62
C ILE A 63 3.22 -5.02 1.71
N HIS A 64 3.89 -5.07 2.86
CA HIS A 64 4.93 -4.12 3.24
C HIS A 64 6.27 -4.32 2.51
N HIS A 65 7.04 -3.24 2.43
CA HIS A 65 8.48 -3.29 2.11
C HIS A 65 9.30 -3.97 3.23
N SER A 66 10.61 -4.12 3.04
CA SER A 66 11.54 -4.69 4.03
C SER A 66 11.61 -3.84 5.33
N GLY A 67 12.16 -4.43 6.38
CA GLY A 67 12.36 -3.78 7.66
C GLY A 67 11.25 -4.04 8.70
N PRO A 68 11.49 -3.69 9.98
CA PRO A 68 10.54 -3.84 11.07
C PRO A 68 9.49 -2.72 11.04
N VAL A 69 8.55 -2.82 10.12
CA VAL A 69 7.60 -1.76 9.77
C VAL A 69 6.29 -1.93 10.51
N THR A 70 5.78 -0.85 11.09
CA THR A 70 4.41 -0.76 11.58
C THR A 70 3.46 -0.30 10.46
N ARG A 71 2.16 -0.50 10.67
CA ARG A 71 1.11 0.01 9.79
C ARG A 71 1.17 1.53 9.56
N ASP A 72 1.79 2.29 10.49
CA ASP A 72 1.89 3.74 10.40
C ASP A 72 2.80 4.20 9.25
N ALA A 73 3.73 3.36 8.80
CA ALA A 73 4.54 3.65 7.63
C ALA A 73 3.71 3.93 6.37
N TYR A 74 2.49 3.36 6.31
CA TYR A 74 1.55 3.57 5.21
C TYR A 74 0.39 4.49 5.59
N GLY A 75 0.57 5.34 6.60
CA GLY A 75 -0.45 6.32 7.03
C GLY A 75 -0.83 7.31 5.93
N TYR A 76 0.15 7.75 5.12
CA TYR A 76 -0.07 8.61 3.97
C TYR A 76 -0.98 7.96 2.91
N LEU A 77 -0.83 6.64 2.67
CA LEU A 77 -1.72 5.91 1.77
C LEU A 77 -3.14 5.81 2.34
N ALA A 78 -3.28 5.68 3.66
CA ALA A 78 -4.60 5.66 4.27
C ALA A 78 -5.33 7.00 4.08
N GLU A 79 -4.64 8.12 4.28
CA GLU A 79 -5.20 9.46 4.02
C GLU A 79 -5.63 9.62 2.56
N LEU A 80 -4.76 9.23 1.65
CA LEU A 80 -4.97 9.36 0.21
C LEU A 80 -6.13 8.48 -0.27
N LEU A 81 -6.10 7.20 0.07
CA LEU A 81 -7.06 6.23 -0.42
C LEU A 81 -8.46 6.46 0.15
N THR A 82 -8.58 6.77 1.45
CA THR A 82 -9.90 7.08 2.03
C THR A 82 -10.49 8.37 1.47
N SER A 83 -9.66 9.36 1.13
CA SER A 83 -10.12 10.59 0.47
C SER A 83 -10.63 10.35 -0.95
N THR A 84 -10.22 9.26 -1.57
CA THR A 84 -10.60 8.87 -2.93
C THR A 84 -11.64 7.76 -3.01
N GLY A 85 -12.18 7.33 -1.85
CA GLY A 85 -13.30 6.40 -1.75
C GLY A 85 -12.91 4.92 -1.56
N PHE A 86 -11.64 4.61 -1.34
CA PHE A 86 -11.17 3.26 -1.06
C PHE A 86 -11.08 3.02 0.46
N ALA A 87 -11.42 1.81 0.88
CA ALA A 87 -11.01 1.30 2.18
C ALA A 87 -9.56 0.81 2.10
N ILE A 88 -8.82 0.90 3.19
CA ILE A 88 -7.46 0.39 3.25
C ILE A 88 -7.24 -0.46 4.50
N PHE A 89 -6.58 -1.62 4.34
CA PHE A 89 -6.15 -2.46 5.43
C PHE A 89 -4.62 -2.50 5.51
N ARG A 90 -4.10 -2.18 6.69
CA ARG A 90 -2.67 -2.15 7.03
C ARG A 90 -2.46 -2.95 8.31
N PHE A 91 -1.29 -3.53 8.51
CA PHE A 91 -1.00 -4.29 9.74
C PHE A 91 0.42 -4.06 10.22
N ASP A 92 0.70 -4.34 11.47
CA ASP A 92 2.04 -4.34 12.04
C ASP A 92 2.70 -5.69 11.75
N LYS A 93 3.92 -5.69 11.22
CA LYS A 93 4.68 -6.93 11.05
C LYS A 93 4.88 -7.64 12.38
N ARG A 94 5.05 -8.96 12.35
CA ARG A 94 5.35 -9.80 13.52
C ARG A 94 6.48 -9.20 14.36
N GLY A 95 6.28 -9.08 15.68
CA GLY A 95 7.26 -8.53 16.62
C GLY A 95 7.47 -7.01 16.51
N VAL A 96 6.56 -6.30 15.81
CA VAL A 96 6.65 -4.84 15.63
C VAL A 96 5.32 -4.21 16.04
N GLY A 97 5.35 -2.99 16.56
CA GLY A 97 4.16 -2.25 16.96
C GLY A 97 3.33 -3.00 18.01
N ALA A 98 2.07 -3.31 17.68
CA ALA A 98 1.15 -4.04 18.55
C ALA A 98 1.04 -5.53 18.20
N SER A 99 1.84 -6.03 17.25
CA SER A 99 1.90 -7.43 16.86
C SER A 99 2.83 -8.23 17.75
N GLU A 100 2.40 -9.43 18.15
CA GLU A 100 3.20 -10.37 18.93
C GLU A 100 4.31 -11.04 18.09
N GLY A 101 5.17 -11.82 18.76
CA GLY A 101 6.20 -12.62 18.14
C GLY A 101 7.54 -11.89 17.99
N VAL A 102 8.35 -12.35 17.05
CA VAL A 102 9.69 -11.80 16.77
C VAL A 102 9.82 -11.51 15.28
N TYR A 103 10.30 -10.31 14.93
CA TYR A 103 10.52 -9.91 13.56
C TYR A 103 11.59 -10.78 12.87
N GLY A 104 11.43 -11.02 11.58
CA GLY A 104 12.42 -11.69 10.72
C GLY A 104 12.04 -13.09 10.26
N CYS A 105 10.80 -13.54 10.53
CA CYS A 105 10.28 -14.76 9.95
C CYS A 105 8.84 -14.57 9.45
N CYS A 106 8.38 -15.53 8.67
CA CYS A 106 6.96 -15.81 8.43
C CYS A 106 6.20 -14.67 7.72
N GLU A 107 6.89 -13.75 7.02
CA GLU A 107 6.27 -12.55 6.46
C GLU A 107 5.16 -12.87 5.44
N ALA A 108 5.34 -13.90 4.59
CA ALA A 108 4.31 -14.31 3.64
C ALA A 108 3.10 -14.93 4.35
N GLU A 109 3.32 -15.79 5.36
CA GLU A 109 2.25 -16.39 6.16
C GLU A 109 1.45 -15.31 6.91
N ASP A 110 2.14 -14.32 7.45
CA ASP A 110 1.55 -13.18 8.15
C ASP A 110 0.71 -12.31 7.20
N ALA A 111 1.23 -12.04 5.99
CA ALA A 111 0.50 -11.30 4.96
C ALA A 111 -0.76 -12.06 4.50
N LEU A 112 -0.70 -13.39 4.33
CA LEU A 112 -1.85 -14.23 4.00
C LEU A 112 -2.89 -14.23 5.13
N ALA A 113 -2.45 -14.30 6.40
CA ALA A 113 -3.34 -14.22 7.55
C ALA A 113 -4.01 -12.83 7.65
N ALA A 114 -3.25 -11.77 7.43
CA ALA A 114 -3.73 -10.39 7.37
C ALA A 114 -4.75 -10.19 6.24
N TYR A 115 -4.47 -10.72 5.05
CA TYR A 115 -5.37 -10.65 3.91
C TYR A 115 -6.71 -11.34 4.19
N ARG A 116 -6.65 -12.53 4.77
CA ARG A 116 -7.85 -13.28 5.20
C ARG A 116 -8.67 -12.48 6.21
N ALA A 117 -8.01 -11.83 7.16
CA ALA A 117 -8.67 -10.97 8.13
C ALA A 117 -9.30 -9.73 7.47
N ALA A 118 -8.57 -9.10 6.53
CA ALA A 118 -9.02 -7.90 5.82
C ALA A 118 -10.30 -8.15 5.01
N VAL A 119 -10.30 -9.19 4.15
CA VAL A 119 -11.44 -9.46 3.25
C VAL A 119 -12.72 -9.93 3.97
N THR A 120 -12.64 -10.25 5.26
CA THR A 120 -13.80 -10.61 6.07
C THR A 120 -14.45 -9.44 6.80
N GLN A 121 -13.84 -8.25 6.73
CA GLN A 121 -14.36 -7.07 7.43
C GLN A 121 -15.68 -6.57 6.82
N GLN A 122 -16.50 -5.92 7.65
CA GLN A 122 -17.71 -5.24 7.20
C GLN A 122 -17.37 -3.88 6.62
N GLY A 123 -18.17 -3.39 5.68
CA GLY A 123 -18.02 -2.08 5.05
C GLY A 123 -17.07 -2.08 3.84
N ILE A 124 -16.54 -3.24 3.45
CA ILE A 124 -15.79 -3.41 2.22
C ILE A 124 -16.62 -4.11 1.12
N ASP A 125 -16.32 -3.78 -0.12
CA ASP A 125 -16.80 -4.52 -1.29
C ASP A 125 -15.83 -5.66 -1.61
N ARG A 126 -16.23 -6.89 -1.31
CA ARG A 126 -15.43 -8.08 -1.58
C ARG A 126 -15.22 -8.37 -3.08
N GLY A 127 -16.11 -7.85 -3.93
CA GLY A 127 -15.95 -7.93 -5.38
C GLY A 127 -14.90 -6.97 -5.93
N GLN A 128 -14.39 -6.05 -5.09
CA GLN A 128 -13.48 -4.99 -5.48
C GLN A 128 -12.30 -4.92 -4.50
N VAL A 129 -11.44 -5.94 -4.55
CA VAL A 129 -10.25 -6.04 -3.69
C VAL A 129 -9.00 -5.85 -4.53
N PHE A 130 -8.18 -4.88 -4.15
CA PHE A 130 -6.86 -4.62 -4.71
C PHE A 130 -5.77 -5.03 -3.72
N ILE A 131 -4.65 -5.54 -4.24
CA ILE A 131 -3.44 -5.74 -3.45
C ILE A 131 -2.40 -4.72 -3.90
N VAL A 132 -1.86 -3.96 -2.95
CA VAL A 132 -0.72 -3.06 -3.17
C VAL A 132 0.47 -3.64 -2.42
N ALA A 133 1.50 -4.04 -3.16
CA ALA A 133 2.71 -4.62 -2.59
C ALA A 133 3.91 -3.71 -2.87
N GLN A 134 4.81 -3.53 -1.89
CA GLN A 134 5.96 -2.63 -2.04
C GLN A 134 7.29 -3.36 -1.85
N SER A 135 8.25 -3.09 -2.75
CA SER A 135 9.63 -3.60 -2.68
C SER A 135 9.66 -5.13 -2.51
N ILE A 136 10.28 -5.66 -1.47
CA ILE A 136 10.30 -7.12 -1.19
C ILE A 136 8.88 -7.73 -1.09
N GLY A 137 7.89 -6.94 -0.71
CA GLY A 137 6.49 -7.37 -0.70
C GLY A 137 5.98 -7.77 -2.09
N THR A 138 6.56 -7.23 -3.16
CA THR A 138 6.23 -7.64 -4.54
C THR A 138 6.67 -9.06 -4.84
N GLU A 139 7.84 -9.46 -4.35
CA GLU A 139 8.35 -10.84 -4.47
C GLU A 139 7.51 -11.81 -3.63
N GLN A 140 7.15 -11.42 -2.40
CA GLN A 140 6.27 -12.22 -1.53
C GLN A 140 4.90 -12.44 -2.19
N LEU A 141 4.32 -11.39 -2.76
CA LEU A 141 3.06 -11.50 -3.48
C LEU A 141 3.18 -12.44 -4.68
N ALA A 142 4.20 -12.27 -5.52
CA ALA A 142 4.39 -13.11 -6.71
C ALA A 142 4.60 -14.59 -6.36
N ALA A 143 5.40 -14.86 -5.32
CA ALA A 143 5.68 -16.23 -4.86
C ALA A 143 4.44 -16.95 -4.29
N HIS A 144 3.48 -16.21 -3.73
CA HIS A 144 2.31 -16.75 -3.04
C HIS A 144 0.98 -16.29 -3.67
N PHE A 145 1.01 -15.81 -4.92
CA PHE A 145 -0.18 -15.23 -5.55
C PHE A 145 -1.38 -16.18 -5.59
N GLU A 146 -1.17 -17.44 -5.89
CA GLU A 146 -2.23 -18.45 -5.91
C GLU A 146 -2.90 -18.60 -4.53
N GLU A 147 -2.15 -18.49 -3.45
CA GLU A 147 -2.67 -18.57 -2.08
C GLU A 147 -3.50 -17.32 -1.72
N PHE A 148 -3.06 -16.12 -2.13
CA PHE A 148 -3.85 -14.90 -2.00
C PHE A 148 -5.14 -15.00 -2.82
N ALA A 149 -5.06 -15.41 -4.07
CA ALA A 149 -6.21 -15.56 -4.95
C ALA A 149 -7.20 -16.62 -4.47
N ALA A 150 -6.71 -17.70 -3.80
CA ALA A 150 -7.57 -18.72 -3.19
C ALA A 150 -8.37 -18.19 -1.98
N ILE A 151 -7.87 -17.17 -1.27
CA ILE A 151 -8.62 -16.50 -0.19
C ILE A 151 -9.69 -15.58 -0.80
N GLN A 152 -9.29 -14.68 -1.67
CA GLN A 152 -10.12 -13.75 -2.42
C GLN A 152 -9.35 -13.30 -3.65
N PRO A 153 -9.79 -13.59 -4.89
CA PRO A 153 -9.11 -13.09 -6.07
C PRO A 153 -9.09 -11.57 -6.09
N PRO A 154 -7.91 -10.93 -6.21
CA PRO A 154 -7.86 -9.48 -6.38
C PRO A 154 -8.33 -9.09 -7.80
N VAL A 155 -9.06 -7.98 -7.90
CA VAL A 155 -9.44 -7.41 -9.21
C VAL A 155 -8.29 -6.70 -9.88
N GLY A 156 -7.27 -6.33 -9.14
CA GLY A 156 -6.04 -5.73 -9.63
C GLY A 156 -4.92 -5.70 -8.59
N VAL A 157 -3.70 -5.61 -9.08
CA VAL A 157 -2.47 -5.59 -8.27
C VAL A 157 -1.67 -4.35 -8.63
N VAL A 158 -1.22 -3.60 -7.63
CA VAL A 158 -0.26 -2.50 -7.79
C VAL A 158 1.06 -2.89 -7.14
N LEU A 159 2.14 -2.76 -7.88
CA LEU A 159 3.50 -3.10 -7.45
C LEU A 159 4.29 -1.79 -7.31
N LEU A 160 4.48 -1.33 -6.08
CA LEU A 160 5.26 -0.14 -5.76
C LEU A 160 6.73 -0.53 -5.58
N SER A 161 7.63 0.18 -6.25
CA SER A 161 9.08 -0.12 -6.20
C SER A 161 9.35 -1.59 -6.52
N SER A 162 8.71 -2.06 -7.59
CA SER A 162 8.71 -3.48 -7.96
C SER A 162 10.11 -4.01 -8.23
N LEU A 163 10.44 -5.14 -7.62
CA LEU A 163 11.67 -5.88 -7.85
C LEU A 163 11.46 -7.04 -8.86
N LEU A 164 10.25 -7.17 -9.42
CA LEU A 164 9.89 -8.32 -10.25
C LEU A 164 10.44 -8.18 -11.67
N GLY A 165 11.28 -9.13 -12.04
CA GLY A 165 11.66 -9.36 -13.45
C GLY A 165 10.57 -10.12 -14.22
N PRO A 166 10.81 -10.34 -15.54
CA PRO A 166 9.85 -10.98 -16.45
C PRO A 166 9.36 -12.36 -16.01
N GLU A 167 10.20 -13.13 -15.33
CA GLU A 167 9.86 -14.49 -14.90
C GLU A 167 8.91 -14.51 -13.70
N LEU A 168 9.13 -13.59 -12.74
CA LEU A 168 8.36 -13.57 -11.50
C LEU A 168 6.98 -12.91 -11.69
N ILE A 169 6.90 -11.88 -12.53
CA ILE A 169 5.63 -11.18 -12.78
C ILE A 169 4.57 -12.08 -13.40
N ALA A 170 4.99 -13.10 -14.15
CA ALA A 170 4.11 -14.06 -14.80
C ALA A 170 3.28 -14.92 -13.82
N ALA A 171 3.67 -14.99 -12.56
CA ALA A 171 2.90 -15.67 -11.52
C ALA A 171 1.63 -14.91 -11.11
N ILE A 172 1.53 -13.61 -11.40
CA ILE A 172 0.40 -12.78 -10.99
C ILE A 172 -0.72 -12.84 -12.03
N ALA A 173 -1.70 -13.70 -11.81
CA ALA A 173 -2.84 -13.91 -12.71
C ALA A 173 -3.97 -12.88 -12.46
N ALA A 174 -3.65 -11.59 -12.53
CA ALA A 174 -4.56 -10.45 -12.36
C ALA A 174 -4.06 -9.26 -13.18
N PRO A 175 -4.87 -8.23 -13.46
CA PRO A 175 -4.38 -6.94 -13.98
C PRO A 175 -3.30 -6.36 -13.09
N VAL A 176 -2.21 -5.82 -13.67
CA VAL A 176 -1.06 -5.31 -12.92
C VAL A 176 -0.74 -3.87 -13.30
N HIS A 177 -0.43 -3.04 -12.31
CA HIS A 177 0.17 -1.72 -12.48
C HIS A 177 1.48 -1.65 -11.70
N ILE A 178 2.58 -1.37 -12.41
CA ILE A 178 3.93 -1.32 -11.86
C ILE A 178 4.33 0.15 -11.68
N ILE A 179 4.78 0.54 -10.50
CA ILE A 179 5.31 1.88 -10.23
C ILE A 179 6.71 1.75 -9.68
N VAL A 180 7.67 2.39 -10.33
CA VAL A 180 9.08 2.35 -9.95
C VAL A 180 9.68 3.75 -9.88
N SER A 181 10.73 3.90 -9.09
CA SER A 181 11.56 5.10 -9.02
C SER A 181 12.53 5.16 -10.21
N ASP A 182 12.87 6.35 -10.66
CA ASP A 182 13.96 6.60 -11.61
C ASP A 182 15.36 6.59 -10.97
N SER A 183 15.44 6.58 -9.63
CA SER A 183 16.71 6.61 -8.90
C SER A 183 17.48 5.30 -8.91
N GLU A 184 16.84 4.20 -9.27
CA GLU A 184 17.45 2.87 -9.28
C GLU A 184 17.77 2.41 -10.71
N SER A 185 19.05 2.18 -10.93
CA SER A 185 19.54 1.71 -12.23
C SER A 185 18.83 0.40 -12.65
N ASN A 186 18.25 0.40 -13.82
CA ASN A 186 17.56 -0.70 -14.50
C ASN A 186 16.12 -1.01 -14.02
N LEU A 187 15.56 -0.41 -12.99
CA LEU A 187 14.16 -0.71 -12.61
C LEU A 187 13.15 -0.22 -13.65
N ASP A 188 13.43 0.91 -14.29
CA ASP A 188 12.67 1.40 -15.44
C ASP A 188 12.63 0.38 -16.59
N ALA A 189 13.79 -0.17 -16.96
CA ALA A 189 13.89 -1.19 -18.01
C ALA A 189 13.25 -2.51 -17.57
N ILE A 190 13.46 -2.92 -16.31
CA ILE A 190 12.86 -4.14 -15.76
C ILE A 190 11.33 -4.02 -15.73
N SER A 191 10.77 -2.90 -15.34
CA SER A 191 9.32 -2.71 -15.28
C SER A 191 8.66 -2.79 -16.67
N ALA A 192 9.28 -2.22 -17.69
CA ALA A 192 8.79 -2.34 -19.07
C ALA A 192 8.85 -3.80 -19.57
N GLN A 193 9.93 -4.52 -19.27
CA GLN A 193 10.08 -5.94 -19.62
C GLN A 193 9.11 -6.82 -18.84
N ALA A 194 8.92 -6.55 -17.54
CA ALA A 194 7.95 -7.25 -16.70
C ALA A 194 6.52 -7.04 -17.21
N ALA A 195 6.14 -5.81 -17.55
CA ALA A 195 4.83 -5.52 -18.12
C ALA A 195 4.62 -6.26 -19.45
N ALA A 196 5.62 -6.27 -20.32
CA ALA A 196 5.53 -6.98 -21.60
C ALA A 196 5.41 -8.51 -21.41
N ALA A 197 6.17 -9.08 -20.46
CA ALA A 197 6.10 -10.50 -20.14
C ALA A 197 4.73 -10.88 -19.55
N HIS A 198 4.19 -10.07 -18.65
CA HIS A 198 2.87 -10.27 -18.09
C HIS A 198 1.79 -10.23 -19.18
N GLN A 199 1.84 -9.26 -20.09
CA GLN A 199 0.89 -9.14 -21.23
C GLN A 199 0.95 -10.34 -22.19
N GLN A 200 2.12 -10.98 -22.32
CA GLN A 200 2.25 -12.22 -23.10
C GLN A 200 1.62 -13.42 -22.43
N GLN A 201 1.66 -13.47 -21.10
CA GLN A 201 1.15 -14.59 -20.30
C GLN A 201 -0.37 -14.45 -20.06
N TRP A 202 -0.85 -13.23 -19.80
CA TRP A 202 -2.20 -12.96 -19.33
C TRP A 202 -2.95 -11.95 -20.18
N PRO A 203 -4.25 -12.18 -20.46
CA PRO A 203 -5.05 -11.23 -21.24
C PRO A 203 -5.44 -9.96 -20.47
N TYR A 204 -5.17 -9.90 -19.18
CA TYR A 204 -5.57 -8.80 -18.30
C TYR A 204 -4.85 -7.49 -18.60
N GLY A 205 -3.68 -7.56 -19.20
CA GLY A 205 -2.81 -6.41 -19.41
C GLY A 205 -1.96 -6.06 -18.18
N ALA A 206 -0.87 -5.36 -18.46
CA ALA A 206 -0.02 -4.74 -17.45
C ALA A 206 0.38 -3.36 -17.96
N THR A 207 0.46 -2.41 -17.03
CA THR A 207 0.92 -1.05 -17.28
C THR A 207 2.03 -0.70 -16.30
N TYR A 208 2.80 0.35 -16.60
CA TYR A 208 3.83 0.83 -15.67
C TYR A 208 3.91 2.35 -15.68
N TYR A 209 4.45 2.90 -14.58
CA TYR A 209 4.72 4.31 -14.37
C TYR A 209 6.11 4.46 -13.76
N ILE A 210 6.89 5.40 -14.27
CA ILE A 210 8.20 5.76 -13.72
C ILE A 210 8.04 7.08 -12.96
N ALA A 211 8.36 7.05 -11.67
CA ALA A 211 8.28 8.21 -10.79
C ALA A 211 9.61 8.99 -10.88
N ASP A 212 9.60 10.10 -11.60
CA ASP A 212 10.76 10.98 -11.78
C ASP A 212 11.17 11.62 -10.45
N HIS A 213 12.47 11.73 -10.20
CA HIS A 213 13.02 12.37 -9.00
C HIS A 213 12.47 11.77 -7.69
N SER A 214 12.25 10.47 -7.66
CA SER A 214 11.86 9.76 -6.45
C SER A 214 12.95 8.83 -5.95
N GLU A 215 12.98 8.57 -4.64
CA GLU A 215 13.79 7.51 -4.07
C GLU A 215 13.03 6.16 -4.10
N HIS A 216 13.70 5.08 -3.68
CA HIS A 216 13.16 3.71 -3.77
C HIS A 216 11.72 3.56 -3.23
N THR A 217 11.37 4.21 -2.14
CA THR A 217 10.04 4.07 -1.54
C THR A 217 8.99 5.03 -2.10
N LEU A 218 9.31 5.71 -3.22
CA LEU A 218 8.45 6.62 -3.96
C LEU A 218 8.12 7.93 -3.20
N PHE A 219 9.11 8.45 -2.49
CA PHE A 219 9.08 9.79 -1.96
C PHE A 219 9.89 10.73 -2.87
N ASP A 220 9.39 11.94 -3.03
CA ASP A 220 9.95 12.97 -3.90
C ASP A 220 11.26 13.53 -3.32
N ILE A 221 12.32 13.49 -4.12
CA ILE A 221 13.66 14.00 -3.80
C ILE A 221 14.10 15.11 -4.76
N SER A 222 13.18 15.73 -5.51
CA SER A 222 13.48 16.78 -6.47
C SER A 222 14.19 17.99 -5.86
N ASP A 223 13.81 18.38 -4.65
CA ASP A 223 14.37 19.51 -3.92
C ASP A 223 15.55 19.10 -3.04
N GLU A 224 15.40 18.03 -2.28
CA GLU A 224 16.39 17.54 -1.32
C GLU A 224 16.15 16.04 -0.98
N PRO A 225 17.17 15.31 -0.52
CA PRO A 225 16.97 13.95 0.02
C PRO A 225 15.97 13.91 1.17
N ILE A 226 15.37 12.75 1.40
CA ILE A 226 14.43 12.58 2.51
C ILE A 226 15.18 12.56 3.84
N ASP A 227 14.83 13.45 4.74
CA ASP A 227 15.20 13.35 6.15
C ASP A 227 14.16 12.49 6.90
N TRP A 228 14.49 11.22 7.08
CA TRP A 228 13.62 10.26 7.77
C TRP A 228 13.40 10.57 9.25
N SER A 229 14.19 11.46 9.84
CA SER A 229 14.01 11.93 11.22
C SER A 229 12.98 13.06 11.35
N ASP A 230 12.69 13.76 10.24
CA ASP A 230 11.65 14.79 10.20
C ASP A 230 10.28 14.13 9.97
N PRO A 231 9.33 14.25 10.90
CA PRO A 231 7.99 13.65 10.72
C PRO A 231 7.22 14.17 9.49
N VAL A 232 7.68 15.25 8.87
CA VAL A 232 7.08 15.82 7.64
C VAL A 232 7.40 14.98 6.41
N TRP A 233 8.42 14.09 6.44
CA TRP A 233 8.77 13.24 5.30
C TRP A 233 7.55 12.52 4.68
N VAL A 234 6.60 12.12 5.50
CA VAL A 234 5.38 11.42 5.08
C VAL A 234 4.54 12.21 4.06
N GLN A 235 4.71 13.53 3.98
CA GLN A 235 4.00 14.41 3.04
C GLN A 235 4.69 14.52 1.69
N ARG A 236 5.93 14.03 1.59
CA ARG A 236 6.76 14.08 0.38
C ARG A 236 6.58 12.87 -0.53
N TYR A 237 5.51 12.09 -0.38
CA TYR A 237 5.22 11.01 -1.32
C TYR A 237 5.11 11.55 -2.75
N HIS A 238 5.59 10.78 -3.73
CA HIS A 238 5.57 11.19 -5.13
C HIS A 238 4.13 11.25 -5.66
N ARG A 239 3.63 12.46 -5.86
CA ARG A 239 2.21 12.71 -6.21
C ARG A 239 1.79 12.05 -7.51
N GLY A 240 2.63 12.13 -8.56
CA GLY A 240 2.34 11.50 -9.85
C GLY A 240 2.21 9.98 -9.76
N ALA A 241 3.07 9.33 -8.96
CA ALA A 241 2.99 7.89 -8.71
C ALA A 241 1.69 7.50 -8.00
N MET A 242 1.33 8.24 -6.96
CA MET A 242 0.10 7.98 -6.20
C MET A 242 -1.15 8.26 -7.04
N GLN A 243 -1.15 9.32 -7.84
CA GLN A 243 -2.26 9.62 -8.76
C GLN A 243 -2.40 8.52 -9.83
N SER A 244 -1.28 8.06 -10.40
CA SER A 244 -1.27 6.96 -11.38
C SER A 244 -1.87 5.68 -10.81
N MET A 245 -1.53 5.33 -9.55
CA MET A 245 -2.12 4.20 -8.83
C MET A 245 -3.63 4.34 -8.68
N ILE A 246 -4.10 5.48 -8.22
CA ILE A 246 -5.53 5.73 -7.95
C ILE A 246 -6.33 5.70 -9.25
N ASP A 247 -5.86 6.38 -10.28
CA ASP A 247 -6.54 6.43 -11.57
C ASP A 247 -6.62 5.05 -12.20
N TRP A 248 -5.54 4.27 -12.10
CA TRP A 248 -5.53 2.90 -12.59
C TRP A 248 -6.54 2.01 -11.84
N MET A 249 -6.59 2.06 -10.51
CA MET A 249 -7.55 1.29 -9.72
C MET A 249 -9.00 1.69 -10.01
N ARG A 250 -9.28 2.97 -10.25
CA ARG A 250 -10.61 3.45 -10.64
C ARG A 250 -11.03 2.91 -12.00
N ASN A 251 -10.12 2.95 -12.97
CA ASN A 251 -10.41 2.44 -14.33
C ASN A 251 -10.70 0.93 -14.34
N ILE A 252 -10.10 0.15 -13.44
CA ILE A 252 -10.42 -1.28 -13.27
C ILE A 252 -11.82 -1.46 -12.69
N ASN A 253 -12.22 -0.61 -11.74
CA ASN A 253 -13.55 -0.69 -11.11
C ASN A 253 -14.70 -0.34 -12.04
N GLU A 254 -14.46 0.48 -13.07
CA GLU A 254 -15.50 0.96 -13.99
C GLU A 254 -15.75 0.02 -15.19
N ASN A 255 -14.89 -0.99 -15.39
CA ASN A 255 -14.98 -1.97 -16.48
C ASN A 255 -15.44 -3.34 -15.97
#